data_21bc0be53e570a710f5d5a3835d20d52
#
_entry.id   21bc0be53e570a710f5d5a3835d20d52
#
_cell.length_a   1.000
_cell.length_b   1.000
_cell.length_c   1.000
_cell.angle_alpha   90.00
_cell.angle_beta   90.00
_cell.angle_gamma   90.00
#
_symmetry.space_group_name_H-M   'P 1'
#
loop_
_entity.id
_entity.type
_entity.pdbx_description
1 polymer ?
#
loop_
_entity_poly.entity_id
_entity_poly.type
_entity_poly.pdbx_seq_one_letter_code
_entity_poly.pdbx_strand_id
1 'polypeptide(L)'
;MESFQSLFLKAYFPLEFMTAVINNFGGFYSTWVYFNEARRQGANIKLPCVNNSLYATSIKGKDIYVGFVHMANLEYKAGRLIEEERSRNGDYRDLEDFIKRVDPGIEQLILLIRVDALRFTGKTKQELLWEAHMFMNKGKPAGPRALFDSKPRAFSLPQLEYSLLENAYDEIEIIGFPVTMTYFDLLKTGFRGEIRADDMISHIGKKVRMVGHLVTIKYVKTVNKDWMHFGTFLDAAGEFFDTVHFPRSLKSYPFKGKGVYLIMGEITEEFDFPSLTVEKLAKLPLMPNPRE
;
A
#
# COMPACT_ATOMS: atom_id res chain seq x y z
N MET A 1 -22.73 -20.55 -13.17
CA MET A 1 -23.61 -19.63 -12.45
C MET A 1 -22.81 -18.62 -11.61
N GLU A 2 -21.83 -19.07 -10.82
CA GLU A 2 -20.99 -18.21 -9.96
C GLU A 2 -20.20 -17.13 -10.72
N SER A 3 -19.61 -17.45 -11.88
CA SER A 3 -18.87 -16.49 -12.71
C SER A 3 -19.73 -15.32 -13.19
N PHE A 4 -21.01 -15.59 -13.53
CA PHE A 4 -21.94 -14.55 -13.96
C PHE A 4 -22.32 -13.63 -12.80
N GLN A 5 -22.54 -14.20 -11.61
CA GLN A 5 -22.83 -13.42 -10.40
C GLN A 5 -21.66 -12.51 -10.01
N SER A 6 -20.42 -13.00 -10.10
CA SER A 6 -19.22 -12.22 -9.83
C SER A 6 -19.05 -11.06 -10.82
N LEU A 7 -19.31 -11.28 -12.12
CA LEU A 7 -19.28 -10.23 -13.14
C LEU A 7 -20.38 -9.18 -12.92
N PHE A 8 -21.57 -9.61 -12.54
CA PHE A 8 -22.68 -8.70 -12.20
C PHE A 8 -22.29 -7.80 -11.02
N LEU A 9 -21.78 -8.39 -9.93
CA LEU A 9 -21.34 -7.61 -8.75
C LEU A 9 -20.22 -6.64 -9.12
N LYS A 10 -19.24 -7.06 -9.90
CA LYS A 10 -18.16 -6.18 -10.37
C LYS A 10 -18.68 -5.02 -11.22
N ALA A 11 -19.70 -5.25 -12.06
CA ALA A 11 -20.25 -4.23 -12.96
C ALA A 11 -21.12 -3.20 -12.22
N TYR A 12 -21.94 -3.62 -11.27
CA TYR A 12 -22.91 -2.76 -10.60
C TYR A 12 -22.48 -2.25 -9.23
N PHE A 13 -21.57 -2.97 -8.54
CA PHE A 13 -21.06 -2.66 -7.20
C PHE A 13 -19.53 -2.81 -7.16
N PRO A 14 -18.79 -2.07 -8.02
CA PRO A 14 -17.36 -2.30 -8.21
C PRO A 14 -16.54 -2.12 -6.93
N LEU A 15 -16.85 -1.15 -6.10
CA LEU A 15 -16.08 -0.84 -4.89
C LEU A 15 -16.33 -1.86 -3.79
N GLU A 16 -17.59 -2.26 -3.59
CA GLU A 16 -17.98 -3.31 -2.66
C GLU A 16 -17.38 -4.66 -3.08
N PHE A 17 -17.43 -4.95 -4.39
CA PHE A 17 -16.79 -6.15 -4.95
C PHE A 17 -15.29 -6.16 -4.68
N MET A 18 -14.59 -5.05 -4.96
CA MET A 18 -13.14 -4.94 -4.70
C MET A 18 -12.82 -5.06 -3.21
N THR A 19 -13.64 -4.46 -2.34
CA THR A 19 -13.49 -4.59 -0.88
C THR A 19 -13.63 -6.05 -0.43
N ALA A 20 -14.60 -6.79 -0.99
CA ALA A 20 -14.77 -8.21 -0.71
C ALA A 20 -13.59 -9.05 -1.20
N VAL A 21 -13.06 -8.76 -2.40
CA VAL A 21 -11.86 -9.42 -2.95
C VAL A 21 -10.64 -9.18 -2.06
N ILE A 22 -10.43 -7.93 -1.62
CA ILE A 22 -9.34 -7.56 -0.71
C ILE A 22 -9.44 -8.34 0.61
N ASN A 23 -10.63 -8.43 1.20
CA ASN A 23 -10.87 -9.13 2.46
C ASN A 23 -10.71 -10.65 2.38
N ASN A 24 -10.89 -11.22 1.20
CA ASN A 24 -10.59 -12.62 0.91
C ASN A 24 -9.14 -12.85 0.50
N PHE A 25 -8.24 -11.85 0.73
CA PHE A 25 -6.83 -11.84 0.35
C PHE A 25 -6.59 -12.04 -1.15
N GLY A 26 -7.54 -11.60 -1.95
CA GLY A 26 -7.47 -11.62 -3.39
C GLY A 26 -7.45 -13.03 -3.97
N GLY A 27 -6.64 -13.20 -4.99
CA GLY A 27 -6.44 -14.47 -5.67
C GLY A 27 -5.02 -14.53 -6.20
N PHE A 28 -4.85 -14.31 -7.51
CA PHE A 28 -3.56 -14.44 -8.18
C PHE A 28 -2.58 -13.29 -7.91
N TYR A 29 -3.10 -12.07 -7.70
CA TYR A 29 -2.28 -10.88 -7.52
C TYR A 29 -2.06 -10.53 -6.04
N SER A 30 -1.02 -9.76 -5.77
CA SER A 30 -0.78 -9.19 -4.44
C SER A 30 -1.84 -8.13 -4.07
N THR A 31 -2.10 -7.97 -2.78
CA THR A 31 -3.17 -7.12 -2.24
C THR A 31 -3.15 -5.68 -2.77
N TRP A 32 -1.96 -5.10 -2.97
CA TRP A 32 -1.83 -3.73 -3.47
C TRP A 32 -2.42 -3.54 -4.88
N VAL A 33 -2.41 -4.59 -5.72
CA VAL A 33 -3.00 -4.55 -7.07
C VAL A 33 -4.50 -4.37 -6.99
N TYR A 34 -5.16 -5.04 -6.05
CA TYR A 34 -6.60 -4.89 -5.84
C TYR A 34 -6.97 -3.53 -5.26
N PHE A 35 -6.14 -2.95 -4.39
CA PHE A 35 -6.31 -1.57 -3.95
C PHE A 35 -6.11 -0.57 -5.10
N ASN A 36 -5.16 -0.82 -6.00
CA ASN A 36 -4.97 0.00 -7.20
C ASN A 36 -6.20 -0.08 -8.13
N GLU A 37 -6.73 -1.29 -8.36
CA GLU A 37 -7.96 -1.46 -9.14
C GLU A 37 -9.15 -0.75 -8.50
N ALA A 38 -9.29 -0.79 -7.18
CA ALA A 38 -10.32 -0.04 -6.47
C ALA A 38 -10.17 1.48 -6.70
N ARG A 39 -8.94 2.03 -6.71
CA ARG A 39 -8.69 3.44 -7.08
C ARG A 39 -9.14 3.76 -8.50
N ARG A 40 -8.85 2.89 -9.47
CA ARG A 40 -9.28 3.04 -10.86
C ARG A 40 -10.79 3.07 -10.97
N GLN A 41 -11.50 2.33 -10.13
CA GLN A 41 -12.96 2.34 -10.03
C GLN A 41 -13.52 3.54 -9.25
N GLY A 42 -12.67 4.47 -8.83
CA GLY A 42 -13.04 5.72 -8.17
C GLY A 42 -13.06 5.68 -6.64
N ALA A 43 -12.46 4.68 -6.01
CA ALA A 43 -12.31 4.64 -4.56
C ALA A 43 -11.21 5.58 -4.06
N ASN A 44 -11.45 6.18 -2.89
CA ASN A 44 -10.44 6.85 -2.09
C ASN A 44 -9.89 5.86 -1.07
N ILE A 45 -8.66 5.40 -1.25
CA ILE A 45 -8.03 4.49 -0.29
C ILE A 45 -7.50 5.30 0.89
N LYS A 46 -7.97 4.96 2.08
CA LYS A 46 -7.62 5.61 3.35
C LYS A 46 -6.74 4.70 4.19
N LEU A 47 -5.70 5.27 4.79
CA LEU A 47 -4.88 4.58 5.79
C LEU A 47 -5.74 4.02 6.93
N PRO A 48 -5.27 2.98 7.64
CA PRO A 48 -5.91 2.54 8.88
C PRO A 48 -6.17 3.72 9.81
N CYS A 49 -7.31 3.69 10.50
CA CYS A 49 -7.67 4.72 11.48
C CYS A 49 -8.45 4.08 12.61
N VAL A 50 -8.04 4.31 13.86
CA VAL A 50 -8.69 3.69 15.02
C VAL A 50 -10.16 4.07 15.15
N ASN A 51 -10.57 5.26 14.64
CA ASN A 51 -11.95 5.72 14.63
C ASN A 51 -12.77 5.34 13.40
N ASN A 52 -12.15 4.79 12.34
CA ASN A 52 -12.87 4.51 11.09
C ASN A 52 -12.69 3.11 10.57
N SER A 53 -11.48 2.52 10.74
CA SER A 53 -11.20 1.18 10.22
C SER A 53 -11.83 0.09 11.09
N LEU A 54 -12.15 -1.02 10.45
CA LEU A 54 -12.45 -2.29 11.10
C LEU A 54 -11.22 -3.19 11.06
N TYR A 55 -11.30 -4.37 11.66
CA TYR A 55 -10.26 -5.36 11.50
C TYR A 55 -10.10 -5.77 10.04
N ALA A 56 -11.20 -6.05 9.34
CA ALA A 56 -11.24 -6.20 7.90
C ALA A 56 -11.28 -4.83 7.19
N THR A 57 -10.88 -4.78 5.92
CA THR A 57 -11.06 -3.59 5.07
C THR A 57 -12.55 -3.27 4.94
N SER A 58 -12.89 -2.00 5.08
CA SER A 58 -14.27 -1.54 5.05
C SER A 58 -14.47 -0.39 4.09
N ILE A 59 -15.71 -0.24 3.62
CA ILE A 59 -16.10 0.84 2.70
C ILE A 59 -17.17 1.73 3.34
N LYS A 60 -17.03 3.05 3.16
CA LYS A 60 -18.03 4.06 3.52
C LYS A 60 -18.18 5.02 2.33
N GLY A 61 -19.22 4.83 1.54
CA GLY A 61 -19.38 5.57 0.28
C GLY A 61 -18.26 5.23 -0.71
N LYS A 62 -17.42 6.19 -1.07
CA LYS A 62 -16.23 5.99 -1.93
C LYS A 62 -14.93 5.76 -1.14
N ASP A 63 -14.96 5.93 0.17
CA ASP A 63 -13.77 5.78 1.01
C ASP A 63 -13.61 4.32 1.45
N ILE A 64 -12.52 3.70 1.03
CA ILE A 64 -12.12 2.35 1.45
C ILE A 64 -11.02 2.51 2.49
N TYR A 65 -11.33 2.14 3.74
CA TYR A 65 -10.39 2.14 4.84
C TYR A 65 -9.63 0.82 4.89
N VAL A 66 -8.31 0.89 4.79
CA VAL A 66 -7.45 -0.29 4.96
C VAL A 66 -7.70 -0.89 6.34
N GLY A 67 -8.00 -2.17 6.38
CA GLY A 67 -8.27 -2.89 7.62
C GLY A 67 -7.00 -3.19 8.42
N PHE A 68 -7.14 -3.34 9.74
CA PHE A 68 -6.02 -3.68 10.62
C PHE A 68 -5.39 -5.04 10.28
N VAL A 69 -6.13 -5.94 9.61
CA VAL A 69 -5.64 -7.24 9.12
C VAL A 69 -4.44 -7.11 8.16
N HIS A 70 -4.28 -5.97 7.48
CA HIS A 70 -3.17 -5.71 6.56
C HIS A 70 -1.94 -5.12 7.25
N MET A 71 -2.01 -4.81 8.53
CA MET A 71 -0.86 -4.28 9.27
C MET A 71 0.04 -5.41 9.75
N ALA A 72 1.24 -5.48 9.20
CA ALA A 72 2.26 -6.42 9.63
C ALA A 72 2.61 -6.17 11.12
N ASN A 73 2.77 -7.26 11.87
CA ASN A 73 3.11 -7.25 13.29
C ASN A 73 2.06 -6.61 14.23
N LEU A 74 0.91 -6.19 13.73
CA LEU A 74 -0.20 -5.84 14.60
C LEU A 74 -0.88 -7.13 15.09
N GLU A 75 -0.98 -7.30 16.40
CA GLU A 75 -1.62 -8.47 16.99
C GLU A 75 -3.12 -8.51 16.64
N TYR A 76 -3.61 -9.71 16.28
CA TYR A 76 -5.04 -9.93 16.02
C TYR A 76 -5.94 -9.40 17.14
N LYS A 77 -5.56 -9.71 18.40
CA LYS A 77 -6.32 -9.28 19.58
C LYS A 77 -6.38 -7.77 19.70
N ALA A 78 -5.27 -7.07 19.44
CA ALA A 78 -5.21 -5.60 19.49
C ALA A 78 -6.13 -4.97 18.41
N GLY A 79 -6.06 -5.46 17.16
CA GLY A 79 -6.92 -4.95 16.09
C GLY A 79 -8.41 -5.18 16.35
N ARG A 80 -8.79 -6.34 16.90
CA ARG A 80 -10.18 -6.64 17.27
C ARG A 80 -10.65 -5.81 18.46
N LEU A 81 -9.81 -5.66 19.47
CA LEU A 81 -10.14 -4.87 20.66
C LEU A 81 -10.40 -3.40 20.33
N ILE A 82 -9.62 -2.81 19.41
CA ILE A 82 -9.84 -1.43 18.92
C ILE A 82 -11.25 -1.29 18.33
N GLU A 83 -11.66 -2.24 17.49
CA GLU A 83 -12.98 -2.22 16.85
C GLU A 83 -14.11 -2.40 17.88
N GLU A 84 -13.99 -3.39 18.77
CA GLU A 84 -14.99 -3.74 19.77
C GLU A 84 -15.18 -2.63 20.81
N GLU A 85 -14.07 -2.07 21.31
CA GLU A 85 -14.10 -1.01 22.30
C GLU A 85 -14.73 0.27 21.73
N ARG A 86 -14.39 0.63 20.50
CA ARG A 86 -15.03 1.75 19.81
C ARG A 86 -16.53 1.51 19.61
N SER A 87 -16.93 0.29 19.23
CA SER A 87 -18.34 -0.05 19.01
C SER A 87 -19.19 0.06 20.28
N ARG A 88 -18.60 -0.19 21.46
CA ARG A 88 -19.29 -0.13 22.76
C ARG A 88 -19.34 1.29 23.34
N ASN A 89 -18.22 2.01 23.22
CA ASN A 89 -17.99 3.25 23.97
C ASN A 89 -17.80 4.48 23.08
N GLY A 90 -18.02 4.34 21.76
CA GLY A 90 -17.88 5.42 20.79
C GLY A 90 -16.44 5.72 20.41
N ASP A 91 -16.25 6.74 19.56
CA ASP A 91 -14.95 7.13 19.03
C ASP A 91 -13.96 7.51 20.13
N TYR A 92 -12.68 7.26 19.86
CA TYR A 92 -11.58 7.71 20.72
C TYR A 92 -11.40 9.21 20.56
N ARG A 93 -11.22 9.92 21.69
CA ARG A 93 -11.12 11.39 21.74
C ARG A 93 -9.70 11.89 21.50
N ASP A 94 -8.73 11.20 22.09
CA ASP A 94 -7.32 11.53 22.04
C ASP A 94 -6.45 10.28 22.32
N LEU A 95 -5.13 10.45 22.33
CA LEU A 95 -4.18 9.36 22.59
C LEU A 95 -4.34 8.77 24.00
N GLU A 96 -4.59 9.59 25.00
CA GLU A 96 -4.73 9.15 26.39
C GLU A 96 -6.01 8.30 26.57
N ASP A 97 -7.13 8.71 25.99
CA ASP A 97 -8.38 7.95 25.96
C ASP A 97 -8.18 6.60 25.26
N PHE A 98 -7.47 6.60 24.10
CA PHE A 98 -7.14 5.38 23.39
C PHE A 98 -6.31 4.43 24.25
N ILE A 99 -5.23 4.90 24.88
CA ILE A 99 -4.36 4.08 25.74
C ILE A 99 -5.13 3.50 26.91
N LYS A 100 -5.98 4.32 27.59
CA LYS A 100 -6.76 3.87 28.75
C LYS A 100 -7.78 2.80 28.39
N ARG A 101 -8.39 2.88 27.23
CA ARG A 101 -9.47 1.98 26.79
C ARG A 101 -8.96 0.69 26.17
N VAL A 102 -7.86 0.76 25.42
CA VAL A 102 -7.32 -0.38 24.66
C VAL A 102 -6.15 -1.05 25.40
N ASP A 103 -5.42 -0.30 26.23
CA ASP A 103 -4.20 -0.74 26.94
C ASP A 103 -3.22 -1.47 25.99
N PRO A 104 -2.83 -0.88 24.84
CA PRO A 104 -1.98 -1.52 23.86
C PRO A 104 -0.54 -1.59 24.41
N GLY A 105 0.20 -2.65 24.08
CA GLY A 105 1.66 -2.65 24.26
C GLY A 105 2.32 -1.51 23.48
N ILE A 106 3.46 -0.99 23.98
CA ILE A 106 4.16 0.15 23.34
C ILE A 106 4.49 -0.14 21.87
N GLU A 107 4.89 -1.36 21.53
CA GLU A 107 5.20 -1.76 20.15
C GLU A 107 3.98 -1.68 19.24
N GLN A 108 2.81 -2.13 19.71
CA GLN A 108 1.55 -2.05 18.97
C GLN A 108 1.11 -0.60 18.78
N LEU A 109 1.28 0.24 19.80
CA LEU A 109 0.99 1.67 19.72
C LEU A 109 1.89 2.38 18.72
N ILE A 110 3.20 2.08 18.70
CA ILE A 110 4.16 2.62 17.72
C ILE A 110 3.74 2.27 16.28
N LEU A 111 3.33 1.02 16.01
CA LEU A 111 2.85 0.62 14.69
C LEU A 111 1.64 1.47 14.24
N LEU A 112 0.66 1.68 15.13
CA LEU A 112 -0.52 2.50 14.85
C LEU A 112 -0.16 3.96 14.58
N ILE A 113 0.78 4.54 15.34
CA ILE A 113 1.25 5.91 15.14
C ILE A 113 1.98 6.02 13.80
N ARG A 114 2.87 5.07 13.46
CA ARG A 114 3.67 5.09 12.22
C ARG A 114 2.79 5.06 10.97
N VAL A 115 1.66 4.35 10.97
CA VAL A 115 0.71 4.35 9.83
C VAL A 115 -0.32 5.48 9.92
N ASP A 116 -0.13 6.47 10.80
CA ASP A 116 -1.04 7.59 10.97
C ASP A 116 -2.47 7.20 11.39
N ALA A 117 -2.61 6.07 12.11
CA ALA A 117 -3.92 5.57 12.55
C ALA A 117 -4.59 6.46 13.62
N LEU A 118 -3.83 7.36 14.23
CA LEU A 118 -4.27 8.30 15.27
C LEU A 118 -4.38 9.75 14.75
N ARG A 119 -4.41 9.96 13.41
CA ARG A 119 -4.48 11.31 12.78
C ARG A 119 -5.65 12.17 13.21
N PHE A 120 -6.73 11.59 13.74
CA PHE A 120 -7.88 12.32 14.26
C PHE A 120 -7.52 13.23 15.44
N THR A 121 -6.39 12.99 16.12
CA THR A 121 -5.89 13.82 17.21
C THR A 121 -5.36 15.18 16.75
N GLY A 122 -5.10 15.35 15.45
CA GLY A 122 -4.48 16.54 14.87
C GLY A 122 -3.01 16.73 15.23
N LYS A 123 -2.38 15.76 15.92
CA LYS A 123 -0.98 15.78 16.30
C LYS A 123 -0.10 15.07 15.25
N THR A 124 1.15 15.51 15.17
CA THR A 124 2.17 14.84 14.34
C THR A 124 2.53 13.46 14.90
N LYS A 125 3.06 12.58 14.05
CA LYS A 125 3.56 11.26 14.47
C LYS A 125 4.62 11.38 15.56
N GLN A 126 5.50 12.36 15.46
CA GLN A 126 6.56 12.61 16.41
C GLN A 126 6.03 13.03 17.79
N GLU A 127 5.03 13.92 17.82
CA GLU A 127 4.35 14.28 19.05
C GLU A 127 3.65 13.09 19.69
N LEU A 128 2.96 12.28 18.88
CA LEU A 128 2.28 11.07 19.35
C LEU A 128 3.26 10.04 19.89
N LEU A 129 4.41 9.82 19.23
CA LEU A 129 5.46 8.92 19.70
C LEU A 129 6.04 9.38 21.03
N TRP A 130 6.30 10.68 21.18
CA TRP A 130 6.76 11.25 22.42
C TRP A 130 5.73 11.05 23.55
N GLU A 131 4.49 11.41 23.29
CA GLU A 131 3.41 11.22 24.27
C GLU A 131 3.21 9.76 24.65
N ALA A 132 3.26 8.83 23.66
CA ALA A 132 3.15 7.41 23.92
C ALA A 132 4.22 6.93 24.89
N HIS A 133 5.47 7.30 24.70
CA HIS A 133 6.55 6.99 25.62
C HIS A 133 6.35 7.61 27.01
N MET A 134 5.86 8.83 27.08
CA MET A 134 5.57 9.52 28.35
C MET A 134 4.44 8.82 29.13
N PHE A 135 3.37 8.42 28.46
CA PHE A 135 2.24 7.73 29.09
C PHE A 135 2.59 6.31 29.51
N MET A 136 3.31 5.56 28.68
CA MET A 136 3.67 4.17 28.95
C MET A 136 4.78 4.04 30.01
N ASN A 137 5.71 5.01 30.10
CA ASN A 137 6.76 5.04 31.11
C ASN A 137 6.30 5.56 32.50
N LYS A 138 5.09 6.12 32.60
CA LYS A 138 4.46 6.34 33.90
C LYS A 138 4.04 4.97 34.43
N GLY A 139 5.00 4.19 34.90
CA GLY A 139 4.77 2.88 35.52
C GLY A 139 3.58 2.93 36.46
N LYS A 140 2.81 1.85 36.59
CA LYS A 140 1.74 1.72 37.61
C LYS A 140 2.31 2.27 38.91
N PRO A 141 1.69 3.29 39.55
CA PRO A 141 2.25 3.89 40.73
C PRO A 141 2.44 2.81 41.79
N ALA A 142 3.67 2.45 42.04
CA ALA A 142 4.04 1.62 43.18
C ALA A 142 3.99 2.52 44.41
N GLY A 143 2.77 2.78 44.92
CA GLY A 143 2.59 3.62 46.09
C GLY A 143 1.15 4.10 46.26
N PRO A 144 0.77 4.63 47.44
CA PRO A 144 -0.54 5.19 47.67
C PRO A 144 -0.81 6.33 46.68
N ARG A 145 -2.03 6.38 46.15
CA ARG A 145 -2.47 7.39 45.17
C ARG A 145 -1.97 8.76 45.56
N ALA A 146 -1.26 9.44 44.68
CA ALA A 146 -0.84 10.82 44.88
C ALA A 146 -2.09 11.68 45.17
N LEU A 147 -2.06 12.44 46.24
CA LEU A 147 -3.15 13.31 46.69
C LEU A 147 -3.44 14.47 45.72
N PHE A 148 -2.54 14.69 44.77
CA PHE A 148 -2.66 15.78 43.79
C PHE A 148 -2.42 15.22 42.38
N ASP A 149 -3.39 15.41 41.49
CA ASP A 149 -3.21 15.23 40.06
C ASP A 149 -2.27 16.34 39.55
N SER A 150 -0.99 16.00 39.43
CA SER A 150 -0.04 16.89 38.76
C SER A 150 -0.37 16.91 37.29
N LYS A 151 -0.89 18.02 36.77
CA LYS A 151 -1.03 18.21 35.31
C LYS A 151 0.30 17.93 34.65
N PRO A 152 0.34 17.12 33.57
CA PRO A 152 1.57 16.88 32.85
C PRO A 152 2.15 18.23 32.39
N ARG A 153 3.45 18.44 32.59
CA ARG A 153 4.13 19.62 32.07
C ARG A 153 4.00 19.59 30.55
N ALA A 154 3.45 20.65 29.98
CA ALA A 154 3.48 20.84 28.53
C ALA A 154 4.93 21.08 28.11
N PHE A 155 5.50 20.14 27.38
CA PHE A 155 6.81 20.31 26.74
C PHE A 155 6.58 20.87 25.34
N SER A 156 7.23 21.97 25.00
CA SER A 156 7.32 22.44 23.63
C SER A 156 8.36 21.56 22.93
N LEU A 157 7.88 20.67 22.07
CA LEU A 157 8.79 19.91 21.20
C LEU A 157 9.36 20.80 20.11
N PRO A 158 10.64 20.65 19.71
CA PRO A 158 11.14 21.29 18.51
C PRO A 158 10.28 20.90 17.32
N GLN A 159 10.11 21.82 16.36
CA GLN A 159 9.46 21.48 15.08
C GLN A 159 10.30 20.42 14.38
N LEU A 160 9.83 19.18 14.41
CA LEU A 160 10.43 18.07 13.67
C LEU A 160 9.87 18.09 12.24
N GLU A 161 10.76 18.04 11.27
CA GLU A 161 10.38 18.08 9.86
C GLU A 161 9.47 16.86 9.53
N TYR A 162 8.40 17.15 8.82
CA TYR A 162 7.47 16.13 8.34
C TYR A 162 7.94 15.66 6.96
N SER A 163 8.28 14.38 6.83
CA SER A 163 8.70 13.78 5.58
C SER A 163 7.62 12.87 5.00
N LEU A 164 7.05 13.25 3.85
CA LEU A 164 6.13 12.40 3.09
C LEU A 164 6.80 11.07 2.67
N LEU A 165 8.09 11.13 2.39
CA LEU A 165 8.87 9.96 2.00
C LEU A 165 8.99 8.95 3.16
N GLU A 166 9.24 9.41 4.39
CA GLU A 166 9.25 8.56 5.57
C GLU A 166 7.90 7.88 5.78
N ASN A 167 6.80 8.61 5.60
CA ASN A 167 5.46 8.04 5.71
C ASN A 167 5.23 6.91 4.70
N ALA A 168 5.63 7.12 3.44
CA ALA A 168 5.49 6.09 2.42
C ALA A 168 6.32 4.83 2.74
N TYR A 169 7.49 4.98 3.34
CA TYR A 169 8.29 3.84 3.80
C TYR A 169 7.68 3.14 5.01
N ASP A 170 7.07 3.88 5.95
CA ASP A 170 6.28 3.30 7.04
C ASP A 170 5.11 2.47 6.50
N GLU A 171 4.41 2.99 5.51
CA GLU A 171 3.30 2.29 4.85
C GLU A 171 3.78 1.00 4.15
N ILE A 172 4.89 1.07 3.42
CA ILE A 172 5.49 -0.10 2.76
C ILE A 172 5.91 -1.16 3.77
N GLU A 173 6.54 -0.75 4.88
CA GLU A 173 6.99 -1.67 5.92
C GLU A 173 5.81 -2.33 6.65
N ILE A 174 4.78 -1.56 7.00
CA ILE A 174 3.70 -2.02 7.88
C ILE A 174 2.51 -2.57 7.08
N ILE A 175 2.14 -1.96 5.95
CA ILE A 175 0.98 -2.36 5.14
C ILE A 175 1.42 -3.20 3.92
N GLY A 176 2.69 -3.09 3.50
CA GLY A 176 3.25 -3.80 2.35
C GLY A 176 3.23 -3.02 1.05
N PHE A 177 2.62 -1.83 1.03
CA PHE A 177 2.58 -0.92 -0.13
C PHE A 177 2.27 0.51 0.29
N PRO A 178 2.68 1.53 -0.50
CA PRO A 178 2.36 2.91 -0.20
C PRO A 178 0.89 3.20 -0.52
N VAL A 179 0.21 3.89 0.38
CA VAL A 179 -1.20 4.30 0.27
C VAL A 179 -1.29 5.78 -0.10
N THR A 180 -0.49 6.63 0.55
CA THR A 180 -0.49 8.10 0.36
C THR A 180 0.29 8.55 -0.87
N MET A 181 1.23 7.74 -1.34
CA MET A 181 2.03 7.93 -2.55
C MET A 181 1.91 6.71 -3.46
N THR A 182 2.40 6.83 -4.70
CA THR A 182 2.58 5.69 -5.59
C THR A 182 4.04 5.24 -5.61
N TYR A 183 4.33 4.01 -6.04
CA TYR A 183 5.71 3.57 -6.26
C TYR A 183 6.45 4.44 -7.29
N PHE A 184 5.71 5.09 -8.19
CA PHE A 184 6.29 6.01 -9.17
C PHE A 184 6.76 7.31 -8.54
N ASP A 185 6.05 7.81 -7.50
CA ASP A 185 6.44 9.00 -6.76
C ASP A 185 7.72 8.79 -5.95
N LEU A 186 8.01 7.53 -5.61
CA LEU A 186 9.22 7.14 -4.89
C LEU A 186 10.45 6.95 -5.79
N LEU A 187 10.33 7.06 -7.12
CA LEU A 187 11.45 6.92 -8.04
C LEU A 187 12.41 8.10 -7.95
N LYS A 188 13.72 7.83 -8.05
CA LYS A 188 14.73 8.88 -8.20
C LYS A 188 14.61 9.69 -9.49
N THR A 189 13.86 9.19 -10.46
CA THR A 189 13.66 9.84 -11.77
C THR A 189 12.22 10.28 -11.97
N GLY A 190 12.02 11.42 -12.60
CA GLY A 190 10.70 11.90 -13.05
C GLY A 190 10.19 11.26 -14.35
N PHE A 191 11.02 10.45 -15.03
CA PHE A 191 10.60 9.80 -16.28
C PHE A 191 9.55 8.72 -16.01
N ARG A 192 8.44 8.75 -16.77
CA ARG A 192 7.28 7.85 -16.60
C ARG A 192 6.96 7.02 -17.85
N GLY A 193 7.86 7.03 -18.84
CA GLY A 193 7.68 6.41 -20.16
C GLY A 193 7.48 7.46 -21.25
N GLU A 194 7.68 7.05 -22.50
CA GLU A 194 7.36 7.87 -23.69
C GLU A 194 5.88 7.76 -24.03
N ILE A 195 5.28 6.61 -23.72
CA ILE A 195 3.86 6.32 -23.90
C ILE A 195 3.32 5.61 -22.65
N ARG A 196 2.00 5.58 -22.53
CA ARG A 196 1.24 4.82 -21.52
C ARG A 196 0.64 3.57 -22.13
N ALA A 197 0.06 2.72 -21.29
CA ALA A 197 -0.60 1.49 -21.72
C ALA A 197 -1.71 1.74 -22.74
N ASP A 198 -2.54 2.76 -22.54
CA ASP A 198 -3.63 3.13 -23.43
C ASP A 198 -3.16 3.58 -24.82
N ASP A 199 -1.91 4.07 -24.93
CA ASP A 199 -1.34 4.55 -26.19
C ASP A 199 -0.72 3.42 -27.04
N MET A 200 -0.58 2.21 -26.50
CA MET A 200 0.16 1.12 -27.15
C MET A 200 -0.39 0.77 -28.52
N ILE A 201 -1.71 0.72 -28.68
CA ILE A 201 -2.37 0.40 -29.97
C ILE A 201 -1.91 1.36 -31.08
N SER A 202 -1.77 2.65 -30.78
CA SER A 202 -1.33 3.67 -31.76
C SER A 202 0.17 3.64 -32.07
N HIS A 203 0.92 2.78 -31.37
CA HIS A 203 2.38 2.66 -31.50
C HIS A 203 2.84 1.28 -31.95
N ILE A 204 1.94 0.45 -32.50
CA ILE A 204 2.30 -0.87 -33.05
C ILE A 204 3.42 -0.72 -34.09
N GLY A 205 4.43 -1.60 -34.02
CA GLY A 205 5.62 -1.58 -34.86
C GLY A 205 6.67 -0.53 -34.49
N LYS A 206 6.44 0.30 -33.45
CA LYS A 206 7.39 1.31 -32.99
C LYS A 206 8.17 0.82 -31.77
N LYS A 207 9.43 1.24 -31.70
CA LYS A 207 10.26 1.07 -30.51
C LYS A 207 10.00 2.19 -29.53
N VAL A 208 9.68 1.83 -28.29
CA VAL A 208 9.32 2.76 -27.22
C VAL A 208 10.01 2.39 -25.92
N ARG A 209 10.02 3.37 -24.99
CA ARG A 209 10.42 3.16 -23.58
C ARG A 209 9.20 3.38 -22.69
N MET A 210 8.83 2.34 -21.98
CA MET A 210 7.76 2.38 -20.99
C MET A 210 8.32 2.22 -19.59
N VAL A 211 7.60 2.74 -18.61
CA VAL A 211 7.91 2.54 -17.18
C VAL A 211 6.73 1.84 -16.53
N GLY A 212 7.00 0.72 -15.87
CA GLY A 212 5.95 -0.08 -15.24
C GLY A 212 6.37 -0.70 -13.92
N HIS A 213 5.42 -0.79 -13.00
CA HIS A 213 5.57 -1.55 -11.77
C HIS A 213 5.21 -3.01 -12.03
N LEU A 214 6.14 -3.91 -11.75
CA LEU A 214 5.97 -5.33 -12.01
C LEU A 214 4.88 -5.93 -11.10
N VAL A 215 3.85 -6.49 -11.72
CA VAL A 215 2.73 -7.18 -11.04
C VAL A 215 3.01 -8.67 -10.92
N THR A 216 3.29 -9.32 -12.05
CA THR A 216 3.53 -10.76 -12.10
C THR A 216 4.41 -11.16 -13.28
N ILE A 217 4.97 -12.35 -13.20
CA ILE A 217 5.75 -12.98 -14.28
C ILE A 217 5.22 -14.40 -14.47
N LYS A 218 4.90 -14.74 -15.71
CA LYS A 218 4.59 -16.11 -16.13
C LYS A 218 5.78 -16.69 -16.88
N TYR A 219 6.24 -17.85 -16.44
CA TYR A 219 7.37 -18.56 -17.03
C TYR A 219 6.86 -19.61 -18.02
N VAL A 220 7.37 -19.59 -19.25
CA VAL A 220 6.99 -20.53 -20.30
C VAL A 220 8.26 -21.08 -20.96
N LYS A 221 8.27 -22.35 -21.32
CA LYS A 221 9.32 -22.94 -22.14
C LYS A 221 8.96 -22.83 -23.62
N THR A 222 9.90 -22.38 -24.42
CA THR A 222 9.81 -22.39 -25.90
C THR A 222 9.91 -23.82 -26.43
N VAL A 223 9.62 -24.01 -27.70
CA VAL A 223 9.82 -25.29 -28.41
C VAL A 223 11.27 -25.80 -28.28
N ASN A 224 12.23 -24.88 -28.27
CA ASN A 224 13.65 -25.18 -28.08
C ASN A 224 14.06 -25.42 -26.61
N LYS A 225 13.09 -25.52 -25.69
CA LYS A 225 13.29 -25.70 -24.23
C LYS A 225 13.97 -24.52 -23.53
N ASP A 226 14.14 -23.38 -24.16
CA ASP A 226 14.61 -22.16 -23.56
C ASP A 226 13.48 -21.49 -22.75
N TRP A 227 13.82 -20.73 -21.70
CA TRP A 227 12.85 -19.97 -20.95
C TRP A 227 12.48 -18.67 -21.65
N MET A 228 11.19 -18.41 -21.72
CA MET A 228 10.55 -17.16 -22.12
C MET A 228 9.64 -16.69 -21.00
N HIS A 229 9.60 -15.40 -20.74
CA HIS A 229 8.77 -14.84 -19.67
C HIS A 229 7.75 -13.87 -20.25
N PHE A 230 6.55 -13.91 -19.71
CA PHE A 230 5.52 -12.89 -19.89
C PHE A 230 5.45 -12.07 -18.60
N GLY A 231 5.66 -10.78 -18.70
CA GLY A 231 5.56 -9.86 -17.57
C GLY A 231 4.31 -9.00 -17.68
N THR A 232 3.53 -8.93 -16.63
CA THR A 232 2.42 -7.98 -16.52
C THR A 232 2.84 -6.84 -15.60
N PHE A 233 2.64 -5.62 -16.07
CA PHE A 233 3.03 -4.39 -15.38
C PHE A 233 1.84 -3.45 -15.24
N LEU A 234 1.95 -2.53 -14.27
CA LEU A 234 1.10 -1.35 -14.17
C LEU A 234 1.92 -0.13 -14.53
N ASP A 235 1.40 0.74 -15.38
CA ASP A 235 1.99 2.03 -15.69
C ASP A 235 1.72 3.07 -14.59
N ALA A 236 2.19 4.31 -14.78
CA ALA A 236 2.01 5.39 -13.82
C ALA A 236 0.54 5.86 -13.68
N ALA A 237 -0.33 5.54 -14.63
CA ALA A 237 -1.77 5.78 -14.55
C ALA A 237 -2.51 4.63 -13.84
N GLY A 238 -1.82 3.52 -13.55
CA GLY A 238 -2.40 2.32 -12.96
C GLY A 238 -3.05 1.39 -13.98
N GLU A 239 -2.76 1.59 -15.28
CA GLU A 239 -3.23 0.73 -16.35
C GLU A 239 -2.29 -0.45 -16.58
N PHE A 240 -2.88 -1.62 -16.88
CA PHE A 240 -2.11 -2.83 -17.15
C PHE A 240 -1.55 -2.83 -18.57
N PHE A 241 -0.32 -3.32 -18.70
CA PHE A 241 0.25 -3.69 -19.98
C PHE A 241 1.11 -4.96 -19.86
N ASP A 242 1.14 -5.72 -20.93
CA ASP A 242 1.88 -6.97 -20.98
C ASP A 242 3.17 -6.83 -21.78
N THR A 243 4.16 -7.62 -21.40
CA THR A 243 5.48 -7.64 -22.00
C THR A 243 5.91 -9.06 -22.31
N VAL A 244 6.62 -9.24 -23.44
CA VAL A 244 7.15 -10.51 -23.87
C VAL A 244 8.68 -10.46 -23.81
N HIS A 245 9.28 -11.35 -23.04
CA HIS A 245 10.72 -11.45 -22.85
C HIS A 245 11.24 -12.74 -23.45
N PHE A 246 11.87 -12.63 -24.61
CA PHE A 246 12.52 -13.77 -25.26
C PHE A 246 13.82 -14.17 -24.57
N PRO A 247 14.30 -15.42 -24.76
CA PRO A 247 15.49 -15.95 -24.09
C PRO A 247 16.74 -15.06 -24.22
N ARG A 248 16.94 -14.44 -25.38
CA ARG A 248 18.07 -13.52 -25.64
C ARG A 248 18.02 -12.28 -24.76
N SER A 249 16.84 -11.65 -24.65
CA SER A 249 16.62 -10.47 -23.80
C SER A 249 16.77 -10.83 -22.33
N LEU A 250 16.19 -11.95 -21.88
CA LEU A 250 16.27 -12.42 -20.49
C LEU A 250 17.71 -12.71 -20.03
N LYS A 251 18.53 -13.29 -20.91
CA LYS A 251 19.93 -13.58 -20.62
C LYS A 251 20.74 -12.31 -20.34
N SER A 252 20.46 -11.24 -21.11
CA SER A 252 21.17 -9.96 -20.98
C SER A 252 20.57 -9.03 -19.93
N TYR A 253 19.25 -9.07 -19.75
CA TYR A 253 18.49 -8.18 -18.89
C TYR A 253 17.46 -8.97 -18.06
N PRO A 254 17.90 -9.74 -17.04
CA PRO A 254 17.02 -10.54 -16.22
C PRO A 254 16.19 -9.67 -15.28
N PHE A 255 15.03 -10.18 -14.86
CA PHE A 255 14.27 -9.57 -13.77
C PHE A 255 15.06 -9.57 -12.47
N LYS A 256 14.97 -8.46 -11.73
CA LYS A 256 15.64 -8.25 -10.43
C LYS A 256 14.61 -8.13 -9.28
N GLY A 257 13.59 -9.02 -9.29
CA GLY A 257 12.53 -9.04 -8.27
C GLY A 257 11.48 -7.94 -8.44
N LYS A 258 10.65 -7.74 -7.42
CA LYS A 258 9.57 -6.74 -7.42
C LYS A 258 10.12 -5.32 -7.56
N GLY A 259 9.34 -4.41 -8.12
CA GLY A 259 9.67 -2.99 -8.24
C GLY A 259 9.27 -2.39 -9.58
N VAL A 260 9.68 -1.15 -9.80
CA VAL A 260 9.41 -0.40 -11.02
C VAL A 260 10.57 -0.58 -12.00
N TYR A 261 10.24 -0.76 -13.26
CA TYR A 261 11.20 -1.03 -14.33
C TYR A 261 11.07 -0.03 -15.48
N LEU A 262 12.19 0.35 -16.04
CA LEU A 262 12.28 0.95 -17.37
C LEU A 262 12.42 -0.19 -18.38
N ILE A 263 11.54 -0.23 -19.36
CA ILE A 263 11.38 -1.29 -20.32
C ILE A 263 11.47 -0.68 -21.72
N MET A 264 12.38 -1.16 -22.54
CA MET A 264 12.54 -0.73 -23.92
C MET A 264 12.29 -1.91 -24.85
N GLY A 265 11.49 -1.70 -25.87
CA GLY A 265 11.15 -2.73 -26.83
C GLY A 265 10.28 -2.22 -27.95
N GLU A 266 9.79 -3.12 -28.77
CA GLU A 266 8.87 -2.85 -29.88
C GLU A 266 7.45 -3.25 -29.47
N ILE A 267 6.47 -2.40 -29.77
CA ILE A 267 5.07 -2.75 -29.59
C ILE A 267 4.66 -3.72 -30.70
N THR A 268 4.26 -4.90 -30.30
CA THR A 268 3.75 -5.95 -31.17
C THR A 268 2.29 -6.25 -30.85
N GLU A 269 1.56 -6.72 -31.84
CA GLU A 269 0.15 -7.07 -31.69
C GLU A 269 -0.05 -8.56 -31.95
N GLU A 270 -0.77 -9.21 -31.07
CA GLU A 270 -1.18 -10.62 -31.20
C GLU A 270 -2.66 -10.73 -30.80
N PHE A 271 -3.50 -11.23 -31.71
CA PHE A 271 -4.96 -11.37 -31.47
C PHE A 271 -5.64 -10.06 -31.05
N ASP A 272 -5.35 -8.96 -31.75
CA ASP A 272 -5.87 -7.61 -31.47
C ASP A 272 -5.45 -7.06 -30.07
N PHE A 273 -4.42 -7.66 -29.45
CA PHE A 273 -3.91 -7.23 -28.15
C PHE A 273 -2.48 -6.73 -28.25
N PRO A 274 -2.20 -5.44 -27.90
CA PRO A 274 -0.85 -4.91 -27.96
C PRO A 274 -0.01 -5.42 -26.78
N SER A 275 1.23 -5.80 -27.06
CA SER A 275 2.22 -6.18 -26.07
C SER A 275 3.57 -5.56 -26.38
N LEU A 276 4.45 -5.40 -25.39
CA LEU A 276 5.79 -4.87 -25.56
C LEU A 276 6.79 -6.03 -25.68
N THR A 277 7.32 -6.29 -26.87
CA THR A 277 8.43 -7.23 -27.07
C THR A 277 9.73 -6.60 -26.58
N VAL A 278 10.27 -7.10 -25.48
CA VAL A 278 11.34 -6.45 -24.71
C VAL A 278 12.71 -6.72 -25.28
N GLU A 279 13.44 -5.65 -25.56
CA GLU A 279 14.87 -5.67 -25.91
C GLU A 279 15.77 -5.44 -24.70
N LYS A 280 15.40 -4.46 -23.84
CA LYS A 280 16.17 -4.08 -22.64
C LYS A 280 15.23 -3.84 -21.45
N LEU A 281 15.69 -4.26 -20.29
CA LEU A 281 14.96 -4.12 -19.03
C LEU A 281 15.92 -3.64 -17.93
N ALA A 282 15.53 -2.62 -17.17
CA ALA A 282 16.28 -2.14 -16.02
C ALA A 282 15.37 -1.79 -14.85
N LYS A 283 15.67 -2.33 -13.67
CA LYS A 283 14.96 -1.94 -12.46
C LYS A 283 15.37 -0.53 -12.05
N LEU A 284 14.40 0.34 -11.84
CA LEU A 284 14.62 1.73 -11.42
C LEU A 284 14.84 1.84 -9.91
N PRO A 285 15.81 2.66 -9.48
CA PRO A 285 16.06 2.89 -8.06
C PRO A 285 14.98 3.79 -7.46
N LEU A 286 14.55 3.43 -6.25
CA LEU A 286 13.74 4.32 -5.40
C LEU A 286 14.64 5.32 -4.68
N MET A 287 14.07 6.44 -4.25
CA MET A 287 14.72 7.34 -3.29
C MET A 287 15.04 6.56 -2.01
N PRO A 288 16.20 6.79 -1.39
CA PRO A 288 16.54 6.07 -0.17
C PRO A 288 15.54 6.41 0.95
N ASN A 289 15.34 5.47 1.86
CA ASN A 289 14.59 5.74 3.09
C ASN A 289 15.40 6.79 3.90
N PRO A 290 14.80 7.93 4.28
CA PRO A 290 15.50 8.97 5.04
C PRO A 290 16.06 8.52 6.40
N ARG A 291 15.61 7.35 6.90
CA ARG A 291 16.05 6.76 8.17
C ARG A 291 17.24 5.81 8.03
N GLU A 292 17.65 5.47 6.81
CA GLU A 292 18.84 4.66 6.50
C GLU A 292 20.01 5.57 6.06
#